data_5d037f019274c0d30d4835b06f329b4e
#
_entry.id   5d037f019274c0d30d4835b06f329b4e
#
_cell.length_a   1.000
_cell.length_b   1.000
_cell.length_c   1.000
_cell.angle_alpha   90.00
_cell.angle_beta   90.00
_cell.angle_gamma   90.00
#
_symmetry.space_group_name_H-M   'P 1'
#
loop_
_entity.id
_entity.type
_entity.pdbx_description
1 polymer ?
#
loop_
_entity_poly.entity_id
_entity_poly.type
_entity_poly.pdbx_seq_one_letter_code
_entity_poly.pdbx_strand_id
1 'polypeptide(L)'
;MGQAGTDHIENLVIVGSGPAGYTAAIYAARANLQPLLITGFQRGGIPGGQLMTTTHVENFPGFPDGVLGPDLMDLMKSQAVRWGTHLLEADADSIDLSSKPYRIEVEGQTIRTHALVIATGASANRLQLPSEQTFWSKGISACAICDGATPQFRNEELAVVGGGDSACEEAVYLTKYGSHVHLVVRSDKLRASAAMADRVLANDAITVHWNSEIDDVSGDDWMQSMTLRNRIEGSSSTIAVKGLFYAIGHTPNTDLLQGQIDLDDKGYLTTQPGRPETSMEGVFAAGDVADAEWRQGITAAGSGCKAALAAERWLSHHNLATRVQREQVEPAVAERPVNVDVTTEATYNPQGLWQKGLSLIHI
;
A
#
# COMPACT_ATOMS: atom_id res chain seq x y z
N MET A 1 -27.22 -0.18 -21.66
CA MET A 1 -26.39 1.02 -21.53
C MET A 1 -27.34 2.19 -21.22
N GLY A 2 -27.59 2.46 -19.92
CA GLY A 2 -28.38 3.60 -19.48
C GLY A 2 -27.48 4.83 -19.42
N GLN A 3 -27.84 5.89 -20.14
CA GLN A 3 -27.23 7.20 -19.99
C GLN A 3 -27.37 7.61 -18.52
N ALA A 4 -26.25 7.66 -17.77
CA ALA A 4 -26.21 8.32 -16.50
C ALA A 4 -26.51 9.80 -16.75
N GLY A 5 -27.64 10.29 -16.22
CA GLY A 5 -28.05 11.69 -16.34
C GLY A 5 -26.98 12.61 -15.75
N THR A 6 -26.71 13.71 -16.44
CA THR A 6 -25.67 14.71 -16.17
C THR A 6 -25.83 15.49 -14.85
N ASP A 7 -26.75 15.10 -13.95
CA ASP A 7 -27.08 15.84 -12.72
C ASP A 7 -26.75 15.09 -11.40
N HIS A 8 -26.29 13.83 -11.47
CA HIS A 8 -25.97 13.09 -10.25
C HIS A 8 -24.65 13.58 -9.62
N ILE A 9 -24.70 13.85 -8.31
CA ILE A 9 -23.50 14.18 -7.53
C ILE A 9 -23.31 13.08 -6.48
N GLU A 10 -22.14 12.45 -6.51
CA GLU A 10 -21.76 11.45 -5.53
C GLU A 10 -21.55 12.10 -4.15
N ASN A 11 -21.97 11.44 -3.08
CA ASN A 11 -21.64 11.89 -1.75
C ASN A 11 -20.13 11.86 -1.54
N LEU A 12 -19.53 10.73 -1.88
CA LEU A 12 -18.11 10.45 -1.70
C LEU A 12 -17.57 9.63 -2.87
N VAL A 13 -16.51 10.11 -3.48
CA VAL A 13 -15.68 9.33 -4.40
C VAL A 13 -14.37 8.96 -3.69
N ILE A 14 -13.92 7.74 -3.89
CA ILE A 14 -12.63 7.23 -3.40
C ILE A 14 -11.80 6.86 -4.63
N VAL A 15 -10.57 7.38 -4.74
CA VAL A 15 -9.66 7.07 -5.85
C VAL A 15 -8.52 6.21 -5.35
N GLY A 16 -8.47 4.96 -5.84
CA GLY A 16 -7.49 3.96 -5.48
C GLY A 16 -8.07 2.81 -4.65
N SER A 17 -7.69 1.58 -4.97
CA SER A 17 -8.25 0.33 -4.44
C SER A 17 -7.29 -0.49 -3.60
N GLY A 18 -6.22 0.13 -3.09
CA GLY A 18 -5.36 -0.50 -2.09
C GLY A 18 -6.07 -0.67 -0.74
N PRO A 19 -5.37 -1.18 0.31
CA PRO A 19 -5.95 -1.36 1.64
C PRO A 19 -6.60 -0.10 2.21
N ALA A 20 -6.04 1.08 1.93
CA ALA A 20 -6.61 2.36 2.32
C ALA A 20 -7.96 2.61 1.65
N GLY A 21 -8.02 2.44 0.32
CA GLY A 21 -9.22 2.70 -0.47
C GLY A 21 -10.37 1.76 -0.13
N TYR A 22 -10.11 0.43 -0.09
CA TYR A 22 -11.16 -0.52 0.31
C TYR A 22 -11.61 -0.33 1.75
N THR A 23 -10.70 0.00 2.68
CA THR A 23 -11.12 0.28 4.06
C THR A 23 -11.96 1.54 4.13
N ALA A 24 -11.57 2.61 3.44
CA ALA A 24 -12.39 3.83 3.35
C ALA A 24 -13.78 3.52 2.78
N ALA A 25 -13.85 2.72 1.71
CA ALA A 25 -15.09 2.30 1.08
C ALA A 25 -16.00 1.51 2.05
N ILE A 26 -15.45 0.54 2.80
CA ILE A 26 -16.18 -0.23 3.81
C ILE A 26 -16.81 0.69 4.86
N TYR A 27 -16.02 1.61 5.43
CA TYR A 27 -16.49 2.50 6.50
C TYR A 27 -17.52 3.51 5.98
N ALA A 28 -17.30 4.09 4.80
CA ALA A 28 -18.23 5.02 4.16
C ALA A 28 -19.55 4.32 3.78
N ALA A 29 -19.50 3.11 3.23
CA ALA A 29 -20.69 2.33 2.89
C ALA A 29 -21.51 1.97 4.14
N ARG A 30 -20.84 1.58 5.24
CA ARG A 30 -21.50 1.33 6.53
C ARG A 30 -22.13 2.58 7.14
N ALA A 31 -21.60 3.75 6.83
CA ALA A 31 -22.22 5.04 7.18
C ALA A 31 -23.33 5.48 6.21
N ASN A 32 -23.79 4.61 5.31
CA ASN A 32 -24.80 4.85 4.28
C ASN A 32 -24.47 5.97 3.29
N LEU A 33 -23.19 6.26 3.06
CA LEU A 33 -22.76 7.26 2.08
C LEU A 33 -22.83 6.73 0.65
N GLN A 34 -22.94 5.41 0.45
CA GLN A 34 -22.92 4.73 -0.86
C GLN A 34 -21.76 5.20 -1.75
N PRO A 35 -20.51 5.04 -1.29
CA PRO A 35 -19.36 5.59 -1.96
C PRO A 35 -19.17 4.96 -3.34
N LEU A 36 -18.66 5.76 -4.29
CA LEU A 36 -18.10 5.28 -5.53
C LEU A 36 -16.59 5.11 -5.36
N LEU A 37 -16.07 3.91 -5.61
CA LEU A 37 -14.64 3.61 -5.60
C LEU A 37 -14.14 3.43 -7.04
N ILE A 38 -13.25 4.32 -7.48
CA ILE A 38 -12.51 4.20 -8.74
C ILE A 38 -11.26 3.37 -8.44
N THR A 39 -11.22 2.14 -8.98
CA THR A 39 -10.23 1.14 -8.56
C THR A 39 -8.85 1.31 -9.18
N GLY A 40 -8.75 2.02 -10.30
CA GLY A 40 -7.63 1.96 -11.22
C GLY A 40 -7.72 0.73 -12.13
N PHE A 41 -6.98 0.75 -13.23
CA PHE A 41 -6.91 -0.38 -14.17
C PHE A 41 -5.53 -0.53 -14.80
N GLN A 42 -4.93 0.57 -15.29
CA GLN A 42 -3.62 0.58 -15.95
C GLN A 42 -2.65 1.54 -15.27
N ARG A 43 -3.11 2.71 -14.84
CA ARG A 43 -2.27 3.72 -14.15
C ARG A 43 -2.17 3.36 -12.68
N GLY A 44 -0.96 3.34 -12.15
CA GLY A 44 -0.71 2.99 -10.74
C GLY A 44 -0.73 1.49 -10.44
N GLY A 45 -0.85 0.62 -11.47
CA GLY A 45 -0.77 -0.82 -11.36
C GLY A 45 -2.13 -1.54 -11.29
N ILE A 46 -2.10 -2.81 -10.95
CA ILE A 46 -3.29 -3.69 -10.89
C ILE A 46 -4.23 -3.20 -9.78
N PRO A 47 -5.58 -3.20 -9.97
CA PRO A 47 -6.55 -2.94 -8.91
C PRO A 47 -6.25 -3.79 -7.66
N GLY A 48 -6.19 -3.15 -6.49
CA GLY A 48 -5.72 -3.77 -5.24
C GLY A 48 -4.37 -3.24 -4.76
N GLY A 49 -3.65 -2.50 -5.61
CA GLY A 49 -2.39 -1.83 -5.25
C GLY A 49 -1.22 -2.78 -5.05
N GLN A 50 -0.25 -2.38 -4.23
CA GLN A 50 1.03 -3.09 -4.04
C GLN A 50 0.87 -4.53 -3.56
N LEU A 51 -0.18 -4.84 -2.79
CA LEU A 51 -0.43 -6.20 -2.29
C LEU A 51 -0.78 -7.20 -3.41
N MET A 52 -1.21 -6.74 -4.58
CA MET A 52 -1.45 -7.62 -5.73
C MET A 52 -0.17 -8.22 -6.32
N THR A 53 0.97 -7.62 -6.02
CA THR A 53 2.28 -8.03 -6.52
C THR A 53 3.16 -8.65 -5.46
N THR A 54 2.65 -8.89 -4.26
CA THR A 54 3.35 -9.62 -3.19
C THR A 54 2.85 -11.05 -3.06
N THR A 55 3.62 -11.90 -2.39
CA THR A 55 3.25 -13.30 -2.13
C THR A 55 2.45 -13.39 -0.82
N HIS A 56 3.09 -13.83 0.28
CA HIS A 56 2.44 -13.96 1.58
C HIS A 56 2.55 -12.66 2.38
N VAL A 57 1.42 -12.26 2.95
CA VAL A 57 1.31 -11.15 3.90
C VAL A 57 1.15 -11.78 5.30
N GLU A 58 2.22 -11.74 6.09
CA GLU A 58 2.26 -12.37 7.43
C GLU A 58 2.03 -11.35 8.56
N ASN A 59 1.99 -10.06 8.22
CA ASN A 59 1.92 -8.95 9.17
C ASN A 59 0.58 -8.19 9.15
N PHE A 60 -0.46 -8.75 8.51
CA PHE A 60 -1.81 -8.20 8.59
C PHE A 60 -2.60 -8.97 9.63
N PRO A 61 -3.04 -8.34 10.74
CA PRO A 61 -3.72 -9.03 11.84
C PRO A 61 -5.02 -9.71 11.39
N GLY A 62 -5.29 -10.89 11.95
CA GLY A 62 -6.48 -11.70 11.63
C GLY A 62 -6.17 -12.93 10.76
N PHE A 63 -4.94 -13.07 10.29
CA PHE A 63 -4.47 -14.20 9.48
C PHE A 63 -3.25 -14.86 10.14
N PRO A 64 -3.46 -15.78 11.09
CA PRO A 64 -2.36 -16.37 11.88
C PRO A 64 -1.34 -17.15 11.04
N ASP A 65 -1.77 -17.71 9.92
CA ASP A 65 -0.92 -18.45 8.98
C ASP A 65 -0.49 -17.61 7.77
N GLY A 66 -0.71 -16.29 7.84
CA GLY A 66 -0.53 -15.40 6.69
C GLY A 66 -1.68 -15.51 5.68
N VAL A 67 -1.65 -14.69 4.67
CA VAL A 67 -2.61 -14.66 3.56
C VAL A 67 -1.89 -14.23 2.29
N LEU A 68 -2.27 -14.75 1.12
CA LEU A 68 -1.75 -14.20 -0.13
C LEU A 68 -2.22 -12.76 -0.33
N GLY A 69 -1.33 -11.90 -0.79
CA GLY A 69 -1.67 -10.49 -1.02
C GLY A 69 -2.91 -10.30 -1.89
N PRO A 70 -3.01 -10.96 -3.07
CA PRO A 70 -4.22 -10.93 -3.90
C PRO A 70 -5.49 -11.42 -3.18
N ASP A 71 -5.39 -12.49 -2.37
CA ASP A 71 -6.55 -13.02 -1.63
C ASP A 71 -7.03 -12.03 -0.56
N LEU A 72 -6.11 -11.37 0.14
CA LEU A 72 -6.44 -10.31 1.09
C LEU A 72 -7.19 -9.15 0.39
N MET A 73 -6.73 -8.75 -0.80
CA MET A 73 -7.38 -7.67 -1.55
C MET A 73 -8.76 -8.08 -2.06
N ASP A 74 -8.94 -9.32 -2.51
CA ASP A 74 -10.24 -9.87 -2.90
C ASP A 74 -11.23 -9.93 -1.72
N LEU A 75 -10.76 -10.29 -0.52
CA LEU A 75 -11.56 -10.26 0.70
C LEU A 75 -12.00 -8.83 1.05
N MET A 76 -11.09 -7.86 0.97
CA MET A 76 -11.41 -6.45 1.23
C MET A 76 -12.37 -5.88 0.19
N LYS A 77 -12.17 -6.19 -1.11
CA LYS A 77 -13.08 -5.86 -2.21
C LYS A 77 -14.50 -6.41 -1.94
N SER A 78 -14.57 -7.70 -1.62
CA SER A 78 -15.84 -8.38 -1.35
C SER A 78 -16.56 -7.78 -0.15
N GLN A 79 -15.83 -7.41 0.89
CA GLN A 79 -16.39 -6.72 2.06
C GLN A 79 -16.94 -5.34 1.71
N ALA A 80 -16.23 -4.55 0.90
CA ALA A 80 -16.67 -3.24 0.46
C ALA A 80 -17.96 -3.32 -0.37
N VAL A 81 -18.01 -4.24 -1.36
CA VAL A 81 -19.18 -4.47 -2.21
C VAL A 81 -20.38 -4.94 -1.39
N ARG A 82 -20.18 -5.88 -0.46
CA ARG A 82 -21.25 -6.35 0.43
C ARG A 82 -21.93 -5.23 1.21
N TRP A 83 -21.21 -4.17 1.56
CA TRP A 83 -21.76 -3.01 2.27
C TRP A 83 -22.36 -1.96 1.34
N GLY A 84 -22.32 -2.16 0.02
CA GLY A 84 -22.94 -1.25 -0.95
C GLY A 84 -21.99 -0.22 -1.55
N THR A 85 -20.67 -0.48 -1.53
CA THR A 85 -19.72 0.30 -2.33
C THR A 85 -19.93 0.01 -3.80
N HIS A 86 -20.01 1.06 -4.62
CA HIS A 86 -20.00 0.93 -6.08
C HIS A 86 -18.56 0.95 -6.58
N LEU A 87 -18.20 -0.05 -7.38
CA LEU A 87 -16.87 -0.14 -7.98
C LEU A 87 -16.93 0.35 -9.43
N LEU A 88 -16.00 1.21 -9.78
CA LEU A 88 -15.71 1.59 -11.16
C LEU A 88 -14.30 1.10 -11.49
N GLU A 89 -14.22 0.02 -12.27
CA GLU A 89 -12.95 -0.56 -12.70
C GLU A 89 -12.41 0.22 -13.91
N ALA A 90 -11.88 1.40 -13.63
CA ALA A 90 -11.32 2.34 -14.60
C ALA A 90 -10.27 3.22 -13.95
N ASP A 91 -9.46 3.89 -14.75
CA ASP A 91 -8.52 4.90 -14.28
C ASP A 91 -9.18 6.28 -14.17
N ALA A 92 -8.87 7.03 -13.11
CA ALA A 92 -9.11 8.45 -13.08
C ALA A 92 -8.08 9.14 -14.00
N ASP A 93 -8.56 9.89 -15.00
CA ASP A 93 -7.70 10.60 -15.94
C ASP A 93 -7.20 11.94 -15.40
N SER A 94 -8.08 12.66 -14.70
CA SER A 94 -7.77 13.91 -14.01
C SER A 94 -8.77 14.21 -12.90
N ILE A 95 -8.35 15.06 -11.98
CA ILE A 95 -9.18 15.57 -10.88
C ILE A 95 -9.15 17.10 -10.94
N ASP A 96 -10.32 17.72 -10.90
CA ASP A 96 -10.49 19.18 -10.83
C ASP A 96 -11.07 19.55 -9.47
N LEU A 97 -10.26 20.21 -8.65
CA LEU A 97 -10.59 20.70 -7.31
C LEU A 97 -10.89 22.20 -7.29
N SER A 98 -10.94 22.88 -8.45
CA SER A 98 -11.11 24.34 -8.53
C SER A 98 -12.48 24.83 -8.11
N SER A 99 -13.50 23.97 -8.17
CA SER A 99 -14.89 24.32 -7.80
C SER A 99 -15.65 23.13 -7.24
N LYS A 100 -16.59 23.39 -6.32
CA LYS A 100 -17.53 22.37 -5.78
C LYS A 100 -18.81 22.31 -6.60
N PRO A 101 -19.39 21.12 -6.85
CA PRO A 101 -18.85 19.80 -6.54
C PRO A 101 -17.59 19.52 -7.37
N TYR A 102 -16.65 18.80 -6.77
CA TYR A 102 -15.40 18.38 -7.44
C TYR A 102 -15.69 17.49 -8.63
N ARG A 103 -14.79 17.45 -9.60
CA ARG A 103 -14.94 16.68 -10.82
C ARG A 103 -13.78 15.71 -11.00
N ILE A 104 -14.10 14.51 -11.41
CA ILE A 104 -13.13 13.48 -11.78
C ILE A 104 -13.46 13.02 -13.19
N GLU A 105 -12.50 13.11 -14.09
CA GLU A 105 -12.63 12.56 -15.45
C GLU A 105 -12.20 11.11 -15.44
N VAL A 106 -13.05 10.24 -16.00
CA VAL A 106 -12.84 8.80 -16.10
C VAL A 106 -13.32 8.33 -17.47
N GLU A 107 -12.40 7.91 -18.33
CA GLU A 107 -12.73 7.38 -19.69
C GLU A 107 -13.68 8.29 -20.48
N GLY A 108 -13.48 9.60 -20.42
CA GLY A 108 -14.28 10.61 -21.09
C GLY A 108 -15.65 10.89 -20.45
N GLN A 109 -15.89 10.42 -19.25
CA GLN A 109 -17.04 10.75 -18.43
C GLN A 109 -16.64 11.61 -17.24
N THR A 110 -17.43 12.63 -16.93
CA THR A 110 -17.23 13.48 -15.74
C THR A 110 -18.07 12.97 -14.58
N ILE A 111 -17.39 12.57 -13.50
CA ILE A 111 -18.02 12.23 -12.22
C ILE A 111 -17.94 13.45 -11.30
N ARG A 112 -19.05 13.81 -10.68
CA ARG A 112 -19.13 14.93 -9.72
C ARG A 112 -19.29 14.40 -8.32
N THR A 113 -18.58 14.99 -7.35
CA THR A 113 -18.64 14.56 -5.95
C THR A 113 -18.60 15.73 -4.97
N HIS A 114 -19.26 15.56 -3.81
CA HIS A 114 -19.17 16.51 -2.71
C HIS A 114 -17.87 16.35 -1.90
N ALA A 115 -17.43 15.10 -1.69
CA ALA A 115 -16.21 14.79 -0.96
C ALA A 115 -15.35 13.77 -1.72
N LEU A 116 -14.04 13.80 -1.47
CA LEU A 116 -13.07 12.97 -2.15
C LEU A 116 -12.07 12.37 -1.15
N VAL A 117 -11.81 11.05 -1.28
CA VAL A 117 -10.69 10.39 -0.61
C VAL A 117 -9.65 10.00 -1.65
N ILE A 118 -8.45 10.55 -1.52
CA ILE A 118 -7.28 10.18 -2.33
C ILE A 118 -6.57 9.02 -1.62
N ALA A 119 -6.58 7.86 -2.25
CA ALA A 119 -5.99 6.62 -1.76
C ALA A 119 -5.12 5.93 -2.82
N THR A 120 -4.49 6.74 -3.68
CA THR A 120 -3.74 6.32 -4.87
C THR A 120 -2.41 5.64 -4.54
N GLY A 121 -1.97 5.69 -3.27
CA GLY A 121 -0.76 5.04 -2.80
C GLY A 121 0.53 5.67 -3.30
N ALA A 122 1.61 4.88 -3.25
CA ALA A 122 2.93 5.23 -3.74
C ALA A 122 3.56 4.04 -4.47
N SER A 123 4.36 4.33 -5.48
CA SER A 123 5.06 3.31 -6.27
C SER A 123 6.50 3.19 -5.80
N ALA A 124 6.98 1.97 -5.54
CA ALA A 124 8.38 1.73 -5.25
C ALA A 124 9.23 2.11 -6.47
N ASN A 125 10.31 2.87 -6.21
CA ASN A 125 11.27 3.20 -7.25
C ASN A 125 12.00 1.93 -7.71
N ARG A 126 12.20 1.82 -9.02
CA ARG A 126 12.81 0.65 -9.64
C ARG A 126 14.15 0.98 -10.27
N LEU A 127 15.05 -0.02 -10.33
CA LEU A 127 16.33 0.10 -11.00
C LEU A 127 16.19 -0.08 -12.51
N GLN A 128 15.08 -0.66 -12.97
CA GLN A 128 14.82 -0.97 -14.39
C GLN A 128 15.86 -1.95 -14.97
N LEU A 129 16.24 -2.95 -14.17
CA LEU A 129 17.15 -4.00 -14.60
C LEU A 129 16.51 -4.83 -15.72
N PRO A 130 17.31 -5.39 -16.66
CA PRO A 130 16.77 -6.23 -17.74
C PRO A 130 15.90 -7.39 -17.24
N SER A 131 16.31 -8.05 -16.16
CA SER A 131 15.63 -9.21 -15.57
C SER A 131 14.72 -8.86 -14.40
N GLU A 132 14.55 -7.58 -14.07
CA GLU A 132 13.80 -7.12 -12.88
C GLU A 132 12.38 -7.67 -12.81
N GLN A 133 11.63 -7.60 -13.93
CA GLN A 133 10.24 -8.04 -13.97
C GLN A 133 10.10 -9.56 -13.75
N THR A 134 11.06 -10.34 -14.20
CA THR A 134 11.06 -11.81 -14.00
C THR A 134 11.20 -12.19 -12.55
N PHE A 135 12.05 -11.45 -11.81
CA PHE A 135 12.38 -11.77 -10.41
C PHE A 135 11.67 -10.89 -9.40
N TRP A 136 10.79 -9.98 -9.83
CA TRP A 136 9.95 -9.22 -8.91
C TRP A 136 9.05 -10.16 -8.12
N SER A 137 9.08 -10.07 -6.78
CA SER A 137 8.44 -11.01 -5.82
C SER A 137 8.98 -12.45 -5.88
N LYS A 138 10.06 -12.69 -6.65
CA LYS A 138 10.78 -13.96 -6.74
C LYS A 138 12.27 -13.78 -6.40
N GLY A 139 12.53 -12.97 -5.38
CA GLY A 139 13.86 -12.58 -4.93
C GLY A 139 14.07 -11.07 -4.91
N ILE A 140 13.37 -10.29 -5.74
CA ILE A 140 13.38 -8.82 -5.64
C ILE A 140 12.17 -8.34 -4.84
N SER A 141 12.41 -7.47 -3.86
CA SER A 141 11.39 -6.82 -3.03
C SER A 141 11.74 -5.34 -2.80
N ALA A 142 10.74 -4.54 -2.47
CA ALA A 142 10.90 -3.15 -2.04
C ALA A 142 10.52 -2.94 -0.56
N CYS A 143 10.41 -4.03 0.22
CA CYS A 143 10.04 -3.97 1.64
C CYS A 143 10.74 -5.07 2.45
N ALA A 144 11.86 -4.76 3.05
CA ALA A 144 12.59 -5.72 3.90
C ALA A 144 11.77 -6.16 5.13
N ILE A 145 11.00 -5.25 5.73
CA ILE A 145 10.15 -5.56 6.89
C ILE A 145 9.01 -6.53 6.50
N CYS A 146 8.51 -6.44 5.27
CA CYS A 146 7.45 -7.30 4.78
C CYS A 146 7.96 -8.72 4.49
N ASP A 147 9.04 -8.82 3.73
CA ASP A 147 9.46 -10.06 3.08
C ASP A 147 10.70 -10.70 3.72
N GLY A 148 11.54 -9.92 4.43
CA GLY A 148 12.84 -10.38 4.92
C GLY A 148 12.79 -11.55 5.90
N ALA A 149 11.67 -11.72 6.62
CA ALA A 149 11.45 -12.83 7.56
C ALA A 149 10.99 -14.13 6.89
N THR A 150 10.59 -14.08 5.61
CA THR A 150 10.01 -15.21 4.89
C THR A 150 11.01 -16.38 4.72
N PRO A 151 10.53 -17.63 4.67
CA PRO A 151 11.40 -18.82 4.69
C PRO A 151 12.47 -18.85 3.60
N GLN A 152 12.19 -18.30 2.40
CA GLN A 152 13.11 -18.30 1.27
C GLN A 152 14.37 -17.45 1.46
N PHE A 153 14.37 -16.52 2.42
CA PHE A 153 15.51 -15.64 2.70
C PHE A 153 16.29 -16.03 3.96
N ARG A 154 15.80 -17.03 4.73
CA ARG A 154 16.44 -17.46 5.97
C ARG A 154 17.77 -18.17 5.72
N ASN A 155 18.82 -17.70 6.39
CA ASN A 155 20.20 -18.18 6.29
C ASN A 155 20.78 -18.08 4.86
N GLU A 156 20.20 -17.24 4.00
CA GLU A 156 20.72 -16.96 2.65
C GLU A 156 21.48 -15.63 2.63
N GLU A 157 22.35 -15.46 1.65
CA GLU A 157 22.95 -14.16 1.38
C GLU A 157 21.93 -13.24 0.72
N LEU A 158 21.79 -12.02 1.26
CA LEU A 158 20.81 -11.03 0.83
C LEU A 158 21.53 -9.75 0.39
N ALA A 159 20.87 -8.95 -0.42
CA ALA A 159 21.36 -7.66 -0.84
C ALA A 159 20.35 -6.55 -0.58
N VAL A 160 20.84 -5.36 -0.26
CA VAL A 160 20.07 -4.12 -0.18
C VAL A 160 20.70 -3.10 -1.12
N VAL A 161 19.90 -2.42 -1.93
CA VAL A 161 20.39 -1.31 -2.75
C VAL A 161 19.89 0.00 -2.21
N GLY A 162 20.81 0.91 -1.92
CA GLY A 162 20.53 2.23 -1.36
C GLY A 162 21.66 2.73 -0.45
N GLY A 163 21.58 3.96 0.02
CA GLY A 163 22.61 4.55 0.88
C GLY A 163 22.08 5.59 1.87
N GLY A 164 20.76 5.69 2.03
CA GLY A 164 20.10 6.52 3.05
C GLY A 164 19.76 5.73 4.31
N ASP A 165 19.10 6.38 5.27
CA ASP A 165 18.71 5.75 6.55
C ASP A 165 17.89 4.47 6.32
N SER A 166 16.87 4.48 5.46
CA SER A 166 16.06 3.29 5.15
C SER A 166 16.92 2.11 4.67
N ALA A 167 17.91 2.36 3.79
CA ALA A 167 18.78 1.29 3.30
C ALA A 167 19.65 0.71 4.42
N CYS A 168 20.15 1.55 5.31
CA CYS A 168 20.94 1.13 6.46
C CYS A 168 20.08 0.36 7.49
N GLU A 169 18.88 0.83 7.76
CA GLU A 169 17.91 0.16 8.63
C GLU A 169 17.53 -1.21 8.10
N GLU A 170 17.19 -1.29 6.81
CA GLU A 170 16.84 -2.54 6.14
C GLU A 170 18.01 -3.54 6.11
N ALA A 171 19.23 -3.06 5.83
CA ALA A 171 20.42 -3.91 5.86
C ALA A 171 20.65 -4.49 7.27
N VAL A 172 20.57 -3.66 8.32
CA VAL A 172 20.69 -4.14 9.71
C VAL A 172 19.52 -5.06 10.08
N TYR A 173 18.30 -4.77 9.64
CA TYR A 173 17.14 -5.62 9.89
C TYR A 173 17.31 -7.03 9.29
N LEU A 174 17.77 -7.10 8.05
CA LEU A 174 17.95 -8.36 7.32
C LEU A 174 19.04 -9.27 7.89
N THR A 175 20.02 -8.74 8.65
CA THR A 175 21.01 -9.58 9.36
C THR A 175 20.39 -10.48 10.42
N LYS A 176 19.13 -10.26 10.81
CA LYS A 176 18.39 -11.14 11.72
C LYS A 176 17.95 -12.45 11.05
N TYR A 177 17.90 -12.47 9.75
CA TYR A 177 17.32 -13.57 8.96
C TYR A 177 18.31 -14.17 7.97
N GLY A 178 19.02 -13.33 7.21
CA GLY A 178 20.03 -13.73 6.26
C GLY A 178 21.35 -14.13 6.94
N SER A 179 22.13 -14.94 6.27
CA SER A 179 23.50 -15.31 6.71
C SER A 179 24.48 -14.16 6.53
N HIS A 180 24.28 -13.33 5.52
CA HIS A 180 25.07 -12.14 5.22
C HIS A 180 24.26 -11.14 4.38
N VAL A 181 24.57 -9.84 4.52
CA VAL A 181 23.90 -8.77 3.77
C VAL A 181 24.90 -7.93 2.99
N HIS A 182 24.67 -7.80 1.69
CA HIS A 182 25.43 -6.95 0.79
C HIS A 182 24.72 -5.62 0.61
N LEU A 183 25.27 -4.52 1.15
CA LEU A 183 24.72 -3.17 0.94
C LEU A 183 25.40 -2.52 -0.27
N VAL A 184 24.63 -2.31 -1.34
CA VAL A 184 25.12 -1.73 -2.60
C VAL A 184 24.89 -0.21 -2.60
N VAL A 185 25.98 0.55 -2.63
CA VAL A 185 25.97 2.02 -2.53
C VAL A 185 26.66 2.64 -3.73
N ARG A 186 25.93 3.46 -4.49
CA ARG A 186 26.45 4.08 -5.73
C ARG A 186 27.51 5.18 -5.52
N SER A 187 27.74 5.60 -4.27
CA SER A 187 28.70 6.64 -3.86
C SER A 187 29.77 6.05 -2.95
N ASP A 188 30.78 6.85 -2.62
CA ASP A 188 31.85 6.50 -1.69
C ASP A 188 31.49 6.68 -0.20
N LYS A 189 30.25 7.09 0.07
CA LYS A 189 29.75 7.31 1.45
C LYS A 189 28.24 7.05 1.55
N LEU A 190 27.79 6.72 2.77
CA LEU A 190 26.38 6.68 3.12
C LEU A 190 25.83 8.11 3.27
N ARG A 191 24.56 8.27 2.90
CA ARG A 191 23.78 9.51 3.13
C ARG A 191 22.91 9.39 4.38
N ALA A 192 23.02 8.28 5.08
CA ALA A 192 22.34 8.02 6.33
C ALA A 192 22.86 8.92 7.45
N SER A 193 22.11 9.03 8.54
CA SER A 193 22.56 9.62 9.80
C SER A 193 23.84 8.93 10.28
N ALA A 194 24.71 9.65 10.97
CA ALA A 194 25.98 9.10 11.48
C ALA A 194 25.75 7.83 12.31
N ALA A 195 24.74 7.84 13.19
CA ALA A 195 24.41 6.70 14.04
C ALA A 195 24.01 5.45 13.24
N MET A 196 23.28 5.60 12.13
CA MET A 196 22.91 4.47 11.27
C MET A 196 24.08 4.00 10.41
N ALA A 197 24.88 4.92 9.89
CA ALA A 197 26.10 4.59 9.17
C ALA A 197 27.07 3.78 10.05
N ASP A 198 27.31 4.23 11.28
CA ASP A 198 28.19 3.54 12.24
C ASP A 198 27.67 2.13 12.56
N ARG A 199 26.35 1.94 12.71
CA ARG A 199 25.75 0.61 12.94
C ARG A 199 25.98 -0.36 11.78
N VAL A 200 25.88 0.13 10.56
CA VAL A 200 26.16 -0.68 9.35
C VAL A 200 27.63 -1.03 9.27
N LEU A 201 28.53 -0.02 9.44
CA LEU A 201 29.97 -0.20 9.29
C LEU A 201 30.60 -1.07 10.39
N ALA A 202 29.97 -1.11 11.58
CA ALA A 202 30.41 -1.95 12.70
C ALA A 202 29.78 -3.36 12.68
N ASN A 203 28.95 -3.71 11.69
CA ASN A 203 28.28 -5.00 11.65
C ASN A 203 29.02 -5.98 10.73
N ASP A 204 29.67 -7.00 11.31
CA ASP A 204 30.43 -8.01 10.58
C ASP A 204 29.58 -8.85 9.60
N ALA A 205 28.24 -8.87 9.78
CA ALA A 205 27.32 -9.53 8.85
C ALA A 205 26.93 -8.66 7.67
N ILE A 206 27.50 -7.45 7.52
CA ILE A 206 27.21 -6.53 6.40
C ILE A 206 28.50 -6.23 5.64
N THR A 207 28.48 -6.42 4.33
CA THR A 207 29.51 -5.93 3.42
C THR A 207 28.98 -4.75 2.60
N VAL A 208 29.64 -3.60 2.67
CA VAL A 208 29.27 -2.42 1.88
C VAL A 208 30.05 -2.39 0.58
N HIS A 209 29.35 -2.42 -0.54
CA HIS A 209 29.91 -2.27 -1.88
C HIS A 209 29.84 -0.81 -2.31
N TRP A 210 30.91 -0.09 -2.10
CA TRP A 210 31.02 1.33 -2.45
C TRP A 210 31.16 1.55 -3.96
N ASN A 211 30.69 2.71 -4.42
CA ASN A 211 30.77 3.11 -5.82
C ASN A 211 30.24 2.03 -6.78
N SER A 212 29.25 1.28 -6.34
CA SER A 212 28.74 0.11 -7.05
C SER A 212 27.27 0.28 -7.40
N GLU A 213 26.89 -0.29 -8.52
CA GLU A 213 25.51 -0.40 -8.96
C GLU A 213 25.23 -1.82 -9.47
N ILE A 214 23.97 -2.17 -9.53
CA ILE A 214 23.54 -3.50 -9.99
C ILE A 214 23.23 -3.38 -11.49
N ASP A 215 23.88 -4.17 -12.32
CA ASP A 215 23.64 -4.21 -13.75
C ASP A 215 22.48 -5.14 -14.11
N ASP A 216 22.39 -6.30 -13.44
CA ASP A 216 21.29 -7.24 -13.60
C ASP A 216 21.27 -8.29 -12.47
N VAL A 217 20.22 -9.11 -12.48
CA VAL A 217 20.06 -10.28 -11.62
C VAL A 217 19.81 -11.52 -12.46
N SER A 218 20.12 -12.71 -11.92
CA SER A 218 19.90 -13.96 -12.61
C SER A 218 19.51 -15.09 -11.67
N GLY A 219 18.92 -16.13 -12.22
CA GLY A 219 18.45 -17.31 -11.52
C GLY A 219 17.56 -18.17 -12.43
N ASP A 220 16.97 -19.20 -11.85
CA ASP A 220 15.98 -20.05 -12.53
C ASP A 220 14.56 -19.53 -12.21
N ASP A 221 13.78 -20.26 -11.41
CA ASP A 221 12.44 -19.83 -10.94
C ASP A 221 12.50 -18.67 -9.93
N TRP A 222 13.62 -18.60 -9.18
CA TRP A 222 13.92 -17.59 -8.18
C TRP A 222 15.30 -16.98 -8.44
N MET A 223 15.48 -15.74 -8.01
CA MET A 223 16.77 -15.06 -8.04
C MET A 223 17.84 -15.84 -7.28
N GLN A 224 19.03 -15.94 -7.85
CA GLN A 224 20.18 -16.67 -7.28
C GLN A 224 21.45 -15.85 -7.25
N SER A 225 21.54 -14.79 -8.02
CA SER A 225 22.72 -13.93 -8.05
C SER A 225 22.39 -12.54 -8.58
N MET A 226 23.29 -11.59 -8.28
CA MET A 226 23.30 -10.25 -8.86
C MET A 226 24.67 -9.97 -9.50
N THR A 227 24.67 -9.18 -10.56
CA THR A 227 25.89 -8.66 -11.19
C THR A 227 26.09 -7.22 -10.71
N LEU A 228 27.19 -7.00 -10.00
CA LEU A 228 27.63 -5.67 -9.57
C LEU A 228 28.62 -5.09 -10.56
N ARG A 229 28.53 -3.79 -10.81
CA ARG A 229 29.53 -3.02 -11.53
C ARG A 229 30.08 -1.91 -10.65
N ASN A 230 31.40 -1.84 -10.50
CA ASN A 230 32.05 -0.70 -9.88
C ASN A 230 32.07 0.48 -10.85
N ARG A 231 31.50 1.61 -10.44
CA ARG A 231 31.33 2.80 -11.30
C ARG A 231 32.62 3.56 -11.58
N ILE A 232 33.65 3.37 -10.76
CA ILE A 232 34.95 4.03 -10.89
C ILE A 232 35.89 3.17 -11.72
N GLU A 233 36.00 1.89 -11.37
CA GLU A 233 36.94 0.96 -12.01
C GLU A 233 36.38 0.32 -13.28
N GLY A 234 35.06 0.32 -13.45
CA GLY A 234 34.37 -0.36 -14.54
C GLY A 234 34.39 -1.89 -14.43
N SER A 235 34.95 -2.43 -13.33
CA SER A 235 35.00 -3.88 -13.08
C SER A 235 33.59 -4.40 -12.73
N SER A 236 33.29 -5.61 -13.22
CA SER A 236 32.04 -6.31 -12.89
C SER A 236 32.33 -7.60 -12.16
N SER A 237 31.48 -7.94 -11.19
CA SER A 237 31.53 -9.19 -10.43
C SER A 237 30.11 -9.73 -10.20
N THR A 238 30.00 -11.04 -10.12
CA THR A 238 28.74 -11.71 -9.78
C THR A 238 28.80 -12.20 -8.34
N ILE A 239 27.77 -11.88 -7.56
CA ILE A 239 27.62 -12.30 -6.17
C ILE A 239 26.36 -13.18 -6.06
N ALA A 240 26.52 -14.33 -5.41
CA ALA A 240 25.41 -15.22 -5.13
C ALA A 240 24.56 -14.61 -4.01
N VAL A 241 23.30 -14.26 -4.30
CA VAL A 241 22.33 -13.74 -3.35
C VAL A 241 20.94 -14.23 -3.71
N LYS A 242 20.14 -14.56 -2.70
CA LYS A 242 18.77 -15.05 -2.90
C LYS A 242 17.71 -13.96 -2.84
N GLY A 243 18.06 -12.78 -2.29
CA GLY A 243 17.16 -11.65 -2.17
C GLY A 243 17.85 -10.33 -2.46
N LEU A 244 17.15 -9.44 -3.15
CA LEU A 244 17.57 -8.07 -3.43
C LEU A 244 16.46 -7.11 -3.02
N PHE A 245 16.73 -6.27 -2.02
CA PHE A 245 15.78 -5.34 -1.44
C PHE A 245 16.06 -3.90 -1.92
N TYR A 246 15.05 -3.27 -2.49
CA TYR A 246 15.15 -1.90 -3.00
C TYR A 246 14.84 -0.88 -1.91
N ALA A 247 15.86 -0.28 -1.33
CA ALA A 247 15.75 0.83 -0.38
C ALA A 247 16.11 2.17 -1.04
N ILE A 248 15.55 2.41 -2.24
CA ILE A 248 15.81 3.60 -3.07
C ILE A 248 14.63 4.58 -3.10
N GLY A 249 13.67 4.38 -2.18
CA GLY A 249 12.52 5.26 -1.98
C GLY A 249 11.31 4.87 -2.79
N HIS A 250 10.26 5.69 -2.63
CA HIS A 250 8.97 5.57 -3.30
C HIS A 250 8.60 6.91 -3.91
N THR A 251 7.76 6.87 -4.93
CA THR A 251 7.15 8.04 -5.54
C THR A 251 5.66 8.00 -5.27
N PRO A 252 5.08 8.97 -4.55
CA PRO A 252 3.63 9.01 -4.31
C PRO A 252 2.88 9.29 -5.60
N ASN A 253 1.70 8.67 -5.76
CA ASN A 253 0.91 8.80 -6.97
C ASN A 253 0.00 10.03 -6.87
N THR A 254 0.57 11.22 -7.04
CA THR A 254 -0.09 12.53 -6.89
C THR A 254 -0.26 13.30 -8.21
N ASP A 255 0.17 12.76 -9.34
CA ASP A 255 0.11 13.41 -10.66
C ASP A 255 -1.31 13.87 -11.05
N LEU A 256 -2.35 13.14 -10.61
CA LEU A 256 -3.76 13.46 -10.85
C LEU A 256 -4.20 14.80 -10.23
N LEU A 257 -3.46 15.30 -9.26
CA LEU A 257 -3.84 16.49 -8.49
C LEU A 257 -3.28 17.79 -9.08
N GLN A 258 -2.29 17.70 -9.99
CA GLN A 258 -1.75 18.80 -10.80
C GLN A 258 -1.46 20.09 -10.01
N GLY A 259 -0.91 19.98 -8.81
CA GLY A 259 -0.56 21.13 -7.96
C GLY A 259 -1.76 21.87 -7.35
N GLN A 260 -2.94 21.30 -7.38
CA GLN A 260 -4.16 21.87 -6.78
C GLN A 260 -4.26 21.67 -5.27
N ILE A 261 -3.31 20.92 -4.67
CA ILE A 261 -3.30 20.52 -3.27
C ILE A 261 -1.87 20.55 -2.73
N ASP A 262 -1.69 20.80 -1.45
CA ASP A 262 -0.37 20.90 -0.86
C ASP A 262 0.33 19.52 -0.80
N LEU A 263 1.58 19.52 -1.29
CA LEU A 263 2.48 18.38 -1.25
C LEU A 263 3.72 18.73 -0.42
N ASP A 264 4.36 17.72 0.16
CA ASP A 264 5.68 17.89 0.78
C ASP A 264 6.81 17.91 -0.27
N ASP A 265 8.05 18.10 0.19
CA ASP A 265 9.24 18.15 -0.68
C ASP A 265 9.50 16.85 -1.45
N LYS A 266 8.87 15.75 -1.06
CA LYS A 266 8.97 14.43 -1.70
C LYS A 266 7.76 14.10 -2.56
N GLY A 267 6.78 15.00 -2.64
CA GLY A 267 5.56 14.85 -3.43
C GLY A 267 4.41 14.15 -2.72
N TYR A 268 4.52 13.83 -1.41
CA TYR A 268 3.42 13.26 -0.63
C TYR A 268 2.37 14.31 -0.29
N LEU A 269 1.11 13.90 -0.25
CA LEU A 269 0.03 14.76 0.22
C LEU A 269 0.26 15.16 1.69
N THR A 270 0.25 16.46 1.96
CA THR A 270 0.30 16.96 3.33
C THR A 270 -1.07 16.89 3.97
N THR A 271 -1.11 16.38 5.20
CA THR A 271 -2.32 16.30 6.01
C THR A 271 -2.09 16.98 7.35
N GLN A 272 -3.17 17.32 8.04
CA GLN A 272 -3.06 17.78 9.42
C GLN A 272 -2.48 16.65 10.30
N PRO A 273 -1.60 16.94 11.27
CA PRO A 273 -1.00 15.90 12.11
C PRO A 273 -2.04 14.98 12.76
N GLY A 274 -1.94 13.67 12.46
CA GLY A 274 -2.85 12.65 12.99
C GLY A 274 -4.24 12.60 12.36
N ARG A 275 -4.54 13.44 11.38
CA ARG A 275 -5.83 13.59 10.70
C ARG A 275 -5.70 13.38 9.20
N PRO A 276 -6.77 13.00 8.49
CA PRO A 276 -6.74 12.76 7.06
C PRO A 276 -7.04 14.00 6.21
N GLU A 277 -7.41 15.13 6.82
CA GLU A 277 -7.79 16.37 6.12
C GLU A 277 -6.56 16.99 5.43
N THR A 278 -6.74 17.31 4.16
CA THR A 278 -5.74 17.98 3.32
C THR A 278 -5.90 19.50 3.35
N SER A 279 -5.13 20.23 2.55
CA SER A 279 -5.32 21.68 2.36
C SER A 279 -6.62 22.04 1.62
N MET A 280 -7.25 21.07 0.94
CA MET A 280 -8.52 21.26 0.22
C MET A 280 -9.69 20.74 1.04
N GLU A 281 -10.66 21.62 1.32
CA GLU A 281 -11.84 21.32 2.11
C GLU A 281 -12.72 20.24 1.45
N GLY A 282 -13.03 19.15 2.19
CA GLY A 282 -13.79 18.01 1.66
C GLY A 282 -12.93 17.01 0.88
N VAL A 283 -11.60 17.21 0.86
CA VAL A 283 -10.63 16.27 0.29
C VAL A 283 -9.78 15.68 1.41
N PHE A 284 -9.72 14.36 1.45
CA PHE A 284 -9.04 13.57 2.47
C PHE A 284 -8.00 12.67 1.82
N ALA A 285 -6.89 12.42 2.52
CA ALA A 285 -5.83 11.52 2.05
C ALA A 285 -5.74 10.28 2.94
N ALA A 286 -5.45 9.12 2.33
CA ALA A 286 -5.30 7.86 3.02
C ALA A 286 -4.27 6.94 2.35
N GLY A 287 -3.51 6.23 3.17
CA GLY A 287 -2.46 5.29 2.73
C GLY A 287 -1.19 5.99 2.29
N ASP A 288 -0.42 5.26 1.52
CA ASP A 288 0.96 5.62 1.21
C ASP A 288 1.08 6.93 0.39
N VAL A 289 0.01 7.44 -0.19
CA VAL A 289 0.02 8.76 -0.86
C VAL A 289 0.29 9.92 0.10
N ALA A 290 0.04 9.71 1.41
CA ALA A 290 0.29 10.68 2.49
C ALA A 290 1.16 10.11 3.62
N ASP A 291 1.68 8.88 3.47
CA ASP A 291 2.53 8.20 4.46
C ASP A 291 3.91 7.91 3.86
N ALA A 292 4.84 8.82 4.10
CA ALA A 292 6.23 8.66 3.66
C ALA A 292 7.07 7.76 4.60
N GLU A 293 6.52 7.35 5.75
CA GLU A 293 7.26 6.69 6.83
C GLU A 293 6.95 5.19 6.93
N TRP A 294 5.70 4.84 7.18
CA TRP A 294 5.33 3.46 7.54
C TRP A 294 5.09 2.56 6.34
N ARG A 295 4.26 2.98 5.40
CA ARG A 295 3.89 2.26 4.16
C ARG A 295 3.58 0.78 4.39
N GLN A 296 2.71 0.51 5.37
CA GLN A 296 2.25 -0.83 5.71
C GLN A 296 0.76 -1.00 5.36
N GLY A 297 0.36 -2.21 4.95
CA GLY A 297 -1.04 -2.50 4.63
C GLY A 297 -2.00 -2.16 5.77
N ILE A 298 -1.59 -2.42 7.03
CA ILE A 298 -2.42 -2.15 8.22
C ILE A 298 -2.50 -0.64 8.54
N THR A 299 -1.41 0.12 8.38
CA THR A 299 -1.45 1.59 8.58
C THR A 299 -2.25 2.26 7.48
N ALA A 300 -2.12 1.77 6.24
CA ALA A 300 -2.93 2.22 5.11
C ALA A 300 -4.42 1.96 5.35
N ALA A 301 -4.81 0.75 5.80
CA ALA A 301 -6.18 0.43 6.18
C ALA A 301 -6.69 1.34 7.32
N GLY A 302 -5.89 1.54 8.37
CA GLY A 302 -6.22 2.43 9.47
C GLY A 302 -6.44 3.88 9.04
N SER A 303 -5.63 4.39 8.10
CA SER A 303 -5.80 5.74 7.54
C SER A 303 -7.05 5.84 6.67
N GLY A 304 -7.40 4.80 5.91
CA GLY A 304 -8.65 4.71 5.15
C GLY A 304 -9.89 4.80 6.05
N CYS A 305 -9.87 4.13 7.20
CA CYS A 305 -10.90 4.26 8.22
C CYS A 305 -11.05 5.72 8.68
N LYS A 306 -9.92 6.39 9.04
CA LYS A 306 -9.93 7.80 9.46
C LYS A 306 -10.50 8.71 8.38
N ALA A 307 -10.09 8.53 7.12
CA ALA A 307 -10.55 9.34 5.99
C ALA A 307 -12.06 9.22 5.77
N ALA A 308 -12.59 8.01 5.80
CA ALA A 308 -14.04 7.79 5.65
C ALA A 308 -14.85 8.42 6.78
N LEU A 309 -14.41 8.27 8.04
CA LEU A 309 -15.08 8.87 9.19
C LEU A 309 -15.00 10.40 9.18
N ALA A 310 -13.88 10.98 8.71
CA ALA A 310 -13.75 12.42 8.56
C ALA A 310 -14.65 12.94 7.43
N ALA A 311 -14.70 12.24 6.29
CA ALA A 311 -15.57 12.58 5.17
C ALA A 311 -17.06 12.54 5.58
N GLU A 312 -17.48 11.50 6.30
CA GLU A 312 -18.86 11.38 6.83
C GLU A 312 -19.21 12.57 7.70
N ARG A 313 -18.37 12.91 8.68
CA ARG A 313 -18.59 14.05 9.58
C ARG A 313 -18.65 15.37 8.80
N TRP A 314 -17.76 15.55 7.84
CA TRP A 314 -17.74 16.75 7.00
C TRP A 314 -19.01 16.88 6.17
N LEU A 315 -19.43 15.80 5.48
CA LEU A 315 -20.66 15.76 4.67
C LEU A 315 -21.90 16.04 5.53
N SER A 316 -21.98 15.42 6.70
CA SER A 316 -23.10 15.63 7.65
C SER A 316 -23.15 17.07 8.16
N HIS A 317 -22.00 17.65 8.54
CA HIS A 317 -21.94 19.04 9.00
C HIS A 317 -22.37 20.04 7.94
N HIS A 318 -22.11 19.76 6.67
CA HIS A 318 -22.50 20.64 5.55
C HIS A 318 -23.86 20.29 4.93
N ASN A 319 -24.59 19.34 5.49
CA ASN A 319 -25.88 18.86 4.98
C ASN A 319 -25.81 18.38 3.51
N LEU A 320 -24.70 17.78 3.11
CA LEU A 320 -24.43 17.29 1.77
C LEU A 320 -24.66 15.79 1.61
N ALA A 321 -24.76 15.03 2.72
CA ALA A 321 -25.04 13.60 2.66
C ALA A 321 -26.49 13.37 2.22
N THR A 322 -26.68 12.99 0.98
CA THR A 322 -28.00 12.64 0.44
C THR A 322 -28.17 11.12 0.41
N ARG A 323 -29.39 10.61 0.67
CA ARG A 323 -29.72 9.21 0.40
C ARG A 323 -29.76 9.03 -1.11
N VAL A 324 -28.73 8.42 -1.68
CA VAL A 324 -28.76 8.02 -3.08
C VAL A 324 -29.60 6.74 -3.18
N GLN A 325 -30.77 6.82 -3.84
CA GLN A 325 -31.55 5.62 -4.21
C GLN A 325 -30.93 5.02 -5.45
N ARG A 326 -29.98 4.09 -5.27
CA ARG A 326 -29.54 3.22 -6.37
C ARG A 326 -30.27 1.88 -6.23
N GLU A 327 -30.70 1.33 -7.36
CA GLU A 327 -31.18 -0.05 -7.38
C GLU A 327 -30.10 -0.96 -6.83
N GLN A 328 -30.45 -1.75 -5.82
CA GLN A 328 -29.55 -2.76 -5.28
C GLN A 328 -29.31 -3.78 -6.39
N VAL A 329 -28.13 -3.73 -7.01
CA VAL A 329 -27.62 -4.85 -7.77
C VAL A 329 -27.33 -5.93 -6.72
N GLU A 330 -28.12 -6.99 -6.71
CA GLU A 330 -27.81 -8.14 -5.85
C GLU A 330 -26.37 -8.57 -6.14
N PRO A 331 -25.49 -8.59 -5.11
CA PRO A 331 -24.15 -9.05 -5.33
C PRO A 331 -24.25 -10.51 -5.81
N ALA A 332 -23.66 -10.81 -6.95
CA ALA A 332 -23.40 -12.17 -7.34
C ALA A 332 -22.45 -12.73 -6.26
N VAL A 333 -23.02 -13.37 -5.26
CA VAL A 333 -22.27 -14.08 -4.23
C VAL A 333 -21.64 -15.26 -4.95
N ALA A 334 -20.38 -15.10 -5.36
CA ALA A 334 -19.54 -16.25 -5.65
C ALA A 334 -19.42 -17.01 -4.32
N GLU A 335 -20.23 -18.05 -4.17
CA GLU A 335 -20.09 -19.04 -3.10
C GLU A 335 -18.72 -19.72 -3.28
N ARG A 336 -17.67 -19.13 -2.72
CA ARG A 336 -16.51 -19.89 -2.29
C ARG A 336 -16.78 -20.26 -0.83
N PRO A 337 -16.96 -21.55 -0.51
CA PRO A 337 -16.97 -21.94 0.88
C PRO A 337 -15.61 -21.60 1.45
N VAL A 338 -15.57 -20.63 2.34
CA VAL A 338 -14.48 -20.53 3.30
C VAL A 338 -14.66 -21.75 4.19
N ASN A 339 -13.98 -22.85 3.86
CA ASN A 339 -13.85 -23.99 4.73
C ASN A 339 -12.99 -23.55 5.92
N VAL A 340 -13.58 -22.81 6.82
CA VAL A 340 -13.09 -22.77 8.20
C VAL A 340 -13.55 -24.07 8.79
N ASP A 341 -12.65 -25.04 8.80
CA ASP A 341 -12.88 -26.32 9.53
C ASP A 341 -12.89 -25.98 11.02
N VAL A 342 -14.08 -25.58 11.52
CA VAL A 342 -14.32 -25.32 12.94
C VAL A 342 -14.61 -26.65 13.60
N THR A 343 -13.69 -27.60 13.50
CA THR A 343 -13.73 -28.89 14.24
C THR A 343 -12.85 -28.87 15.48
N THR A 344 -12.81 -27.75 16.19
CA THR A 344 -12.52 -27.77 17.61
C THR A 344 -13.77 -27.25 18.32
N GLU A 345 -14.49 -28.12 18.95
CA GLU A 345 -15.51 -27.81 19.95
C GLU A 345 -14.86 -27.02 21.11
N ALA A 346 -14.56 -25.76 20.87
CA ALA A 346 -14.44 -24.81 21.95
C ALA A 346 -15.87 -24.50 22.39
N THR A 347 -16.38 -25.30 23.36
CA THR A 347 -17.62 -24.96 24.04
C THR A 347 -17.44 -23.57 24.66
N TYR A 348 -17.94 -22.58 23.96
CA TYR A 348 -18.07 -21.24 24.47
C TYR A 348 -19.00 -21.27 25.68
N ASN A 349 -18.48 -21.13 26.88
CA ASN A 349 -19.27 -21.00 28.11
C ASN A 349 -19.48 -19.49 28.39
N PRO A 350 -20.65 -18.92 28.05
CA PRO A 350 -20.94 -17.51 28.28
C PRO A 350 -20.88 -17.11 29.75
N GLN A 351 -21.07 -18.04 30.68
CA GLN A 351 -21.09 -17.77 32.12
C GLN A 351 -19.70 -17.52 32.71
N GLY A 352 -18.61 -18.01 32.10
CA GLY A 352 -17.23 -17.84 32.56
C GLY A 352 -16.70 -16.42 32.34
N LEU A 353 -17.21 -15.70 31.36
CA LEU A 353 -16.79 -14.33 31.03
C LEU A 353 -17.39 -13.28 32.00
N TRP A 354 -18.58 -13.52 32.54
CA TRP A 354 -19.27 -12.59 33.44
C TRP A 354 -18.74 -12.63 34.88
N GLN A 355 -18.09 -13.70 35.29
CA GLN A 355 -17.51 -13.82 36.62
C GLN A 355 -16.15 -13.10 36.81
N LYS A 356 -15.51 -12.59 35.73
CA LYS A 356 -14.20 -11.93 35.79
C LYS A 356 -14.21 -10.41 35.62
N GLY A 357 -15.36 -9.77 35.64
CA GLY A 357 -15.46 -8.30 35.74
C GLY A 357 -14.79 -7.53 34.59
N LEU A 358 -14.77 -8.09 33.38
CA LEU A 358 -14.30 -7.37 32.19
C LEU A 358 -15.40 -6.47 31.66
N SER A 359 -15.24 -5.17 31.84
CA SER A 359 -16.10 -4.18 31.19
C SER A 359 -15.86 -4.22 29.66
N LEU A 360 -16.96 -4.37 28.91
CA LEU A 360 -16.95 -4.20 27.47
C LEU A 360 -16.53 -2.76 27.14
N ILE A 361 -15.34 -2.60 26.58
CA ILE A 361 -14.97 -1.37 25.91
C ILE A 361 -15.68 -1.40 24.55
N HIS A 362 -16.72 -0.60 24.41
CA HIS A 362 -17.31 -0.33 23.10
C HIS A 362 -16.32 0.57 22.33
N ILE A 363 -15.73 0.02 21.28
CA ILE A 363 -15.03 0.77 20.25
C ILE A 363 -16.03 1.14 19.16
#